data_544c5fe9f4b82266c188063f437a016b
#
_entry.id   544c5fe9f4b82266c188063f437a016b
#
_cell.length_a   1.000
_cell.length_b   1.000
_cell.length_c   1.000
_cell.angle_alpha   90.00
_cell.angle_beta   90.00
_cell.angle_gamma   90.00
#
_symmetry.space_group_name_H-M   'P 1'
#
loop_
_entity.id
_entity.type
_entity.pdbx_description
1 polymer ?
#
loop_
_entity_poly.entity_id
_entity_poly.type
_entity_poly.pdbx_seq_one_letter_code
_entity_poly.pdbx_strand_id
1 'polypeptide(L)'
;MPGIQDPGMELINLLEKEGLSYEVLPGPSALVVAVVYSGFAFSGFTFLGFLPRKKKERRKILEQFLHLPSTLVIYESPHRVVSTLEEIKEIAGSERRVVFLRELTKIHQELQRGKLGEILELLSQRERIKGEVILVIEGEKKGKEIPPEAEKLLEVLSQQGLSPQEMLEVTSEVFSVSKNKLKEVWRKGKPS
;
A
#
# COMPACT_ATOMS: atom_id res chain seq x y z
N MET A 1 -14.21 -4.90 -16.56
CA MET A 1 -13.54 -5.37 -17.78
C MET A 1 -13.42 -6.87 -17.69
N PRO A 2 -13.92 -7.63 -18.66
CA PRO A 2 -13.87 -9.09 -18.65
C PRO A 2 -12.43 -9.60 -18.44
N GLY A 3 -12.30 -10.73 -17.74
CA GLY A 3 -11.02 -11.37 -17.47
C GLY A 3 -10.19 -10.78 -16.31
N ILE A 4 -10.48 -9.56 -15.84
CA ILE A 4 -9.78 -8.95 -14.70
C ILE A 4 -10.73 -8.94 -13.49
N GLN A 5 -10.64 -9.96 -12.65
CA GLN A 5 -11.57 -10.23 -11.53
C GLN A 5 -13.04 -10.37 -11.96
N ASP A 6 -13.23 -10.72 -13.22
CA ASP A 6 -14.51 -10.98 -13.87
C ASP A 6 -14.39 -12.27 -14.69
N PRO A 7 -15.50 -12.97 -14.99
CA PRO A 7 -15.51 -14.10 -15.93
C PRO A 7 -14.94 -13.71 -17.30
N GLY A 8 -14.36 -14.67 -18.01
CA GLY A 8 -13.90 -14.48 -19.39
C GLY A 8 -12.53 -15.09 -19.71
N MET A 9 -11.65 -15.28 -18.71
CA MET A 9 -10.32 -15.87 -18.95
C MET A 9 -10.38 -17.31 -19.49
N GLU A 10 -11.41 -18.08 -19.09
CA GLU A 10 -11.60 -19.44 -19.62
C GLU A 10 -11.86 -19.43 -21.14
N LEU A 11 -12.66 -18.47 -21.62
CA LEU A 11 -12.91 -18.28 -23.04
C LEU A 11 -11.63 -17.89 -23.77
N ILE A 12 -10.88 -16.94 -23.24
CA ILE A 12 -9.60 -16.51 -23.83
C ILE A 12 -8.63 -17.70 -23.93
N ASN A 13 -8.47 -18.46 -22.85
CA ASN A 13 -7.61 -19.64 -22.84
C ASN A 13 -8.05 -20.69 -23.87
N LEU A 14 -9.36 -20.88 -24.06
CA LEU A 14 -9.88 -21.79 -25.06
C LEU A 14 -9.57 -21.31 -26.49
N LEU A 15 -9.79 -20.03 -26.77
CA LEU A 15 -9.47 -19.42 -28.05
C LEU A 15 -7.99 -19.55 -28.42
N GLU A 16 -7.11 -19.25 -27.45
CA GLU A 16 -5.66 -19.44 -27.60
C GLU A 16 -5.30 -20.90 -27.91
N LYS A 17 -5.90 -21.84 -27.16
CA LYS A 17 -5.64 -23.28 -27.35
C LYS A 17 -6.06 -23.77 -28.75
N GLU A 18 -7.19 -23.28 -29.25
CA GLU A 18 -7.75 -23.66 -30.56
C GLU A 18 -7.15 -22.82 -31.72
N GLY A 19 -6.23 -21.90 -31.45
CA GLY A 19 -5.62 -21.03 -32.46
C GLY A 19 -6.59 -20.07 -33.14
N LEU A 20 -7.67 -19.72 -32.42
CA LEU A 20 -8.71 -18.81 -32.96
C LEU A 20 -8.34 -17.37 -32.64
N SER A 21 -8.45 -16.49 -33.64
CA SER A 21 -8.23 -15.06 -33.45
C SER A 21 -9.38 -14.42 -32.69
N TYR A 22 -9.04 -13.47 -31.81
CA TYR A 22 -9.99 -12.63 -31.09
C TYR A 22 -9.45 -11.20 -30.96
N GLU A 23 -10.34 -10.27 -30.65
CA GLU A 23 -9.99 -8.88 -30.43
C GLU A 23 -10.40 -8.47 -29.02
N VAL A 24 -9.50 -7.75 -28.34
CA VAL A 24 -9.76 -7.16 -27.02
C VAL A 24 -10.03 -5.67 -27.18
N LEU A 25 -11.27 -5.27 -26.98
CA LEU A 25 -11.66 -3.88 -27.06
C LEU A 25 -11.36 -3.16 -25.73
N PRO A 26 -10.84 -1.92 -25.78
CA PRO A 26 -10.69 -1.11 -24.58
C PRO A 26 -12.06 -0.81 -23.96
N GLY A 27 -12.13 -0.85 -22.64
CA GLY A 27 -13.39 -0.63 -21.92
C GLY A 27 -13.19 0.01 -20.54
N PRO A 28 -14.29 0.39 -19.88
CA PRO A 28 -14.25 0.95 -18.53
C PRO A 28 -13.60 -0.03 -17.55
N SER A 29 -12.77 0.50 -16.67
CA SER A 29 -12.06 -0.26 -15.64
C SER A 29 -12.08 0.49 -14.31
N ALA A 30 -12.75 -0.10 -13.32
CA ALA A 30 -12.79 0.46 -11.97
C ALA A 30 -11.40 0.58 -11.35
N LEU A 31 -10.48 -0.35 -11.68
CA LEU A 31 -9.08 -0.31 -11.29
C LEU A 31 -8.40 0.98 -11.73
N VAL A 32 -8.46 1.30 -13.02
CA VAL A 32 -7.79 2.49 -13.59
C VAL A 32 -8.41 3.77 -13.02
N VAL A 33 -9.73 3.82 -12.95
CA VAL A 33 -10.46 4.95 -12.37
C VAL A 33 -10.06 5.17 -10.90
N ALA A 34 -9.93 4.11 -10.11
CA ALA A 34 -9.51 4.17 -8.72
C ALA A 34 -8.08 4.71 -8.56
N VAL A 35 -7.14 4.27 -9.41
CA VAL A 35 -5.76 4.77 -9.40
C VAL A 35 -5.73 6.26 -9.70
N VAL A 36 -6.47 6.74 -10.70
CA VAL A 36 -6.55 8.16 -11.04
C VAL A 36 -7.17 8.95 -9.89
N TYR A 37 -8.28 8.47 -9.31
CA TYR A 37 -8.92 9.12 -8.16
C TYR A 37 -8.02 9.15 -6.91
N SER A 38 -7.07 8.24 -6.77
CA SER A 38 -6.21 8.23 -5.59
C SER A 38 -5.35 9.50 -5.49
N GLY A 39 -4.90 10.05 -6.61
CA GLY A 39 -3.99 11.19 -6.65
C GLY A 39 -2.61 10.89 -6.04
N PHE A 40 -2.26 9.61 -5.86
CA PHE A 40 -0.95 9.24 -5.37
C PHE A 40 0.13 9.40 -6.46
N ALA A 41 1.35 9.77 -6.05
CA ALA A 41 2.47 9.87 -6.96
C ALA A 41 2.66 8.55 -7.71
N PHE A 42 2.71 8.62 -9.04
CA PHE A 42 2.68 7.44 -9.89
C PHE A 42 4.09 6.99 -10.28
N SER A 43 4.62 6.02 -9.54
CA SER A 43 5.79 5.23 -9.98
C SER A 43 5.41 3.83 -10.47
N GLY A 44 4.11 3.60 -10.68
CA GLY A 44 3.50 2.33 -10.99
C GLY A 44 2.46 1.93 -9.95
N PHE A 45 1.65 0.94 -10.26
CA PHE A 45 0.72 0.35 -9.31
C PHE A 45 0.77 -1.19 -9.36
N THR A 46 0.42 -1.80 -8.26
CA THR A 46 0.26 -3.25 -8.13
C THR A 46 -1.20 -3.55 -7.82
N PHE A 47 -1.84 -4.35 -8.66
CA PHE A 47 -3.21 -4.77 -8.45
C PHE A 47 -3.26 -6.18 -7.87
N LEU A 48 -3.86 -6.33 -6.71
CA LEU A 48 -3.98 -7.62 -6.02
C LEU A 48 -5.35 -8.31 -6.23
N GLY A 49 -6.31 -7.60 -6.84
CA GLY A 49 -7.68 -8.12 -6.93
C GLY A 49 -8.32 -8.30 -5.56
N PHE A 50 -9.15 -9.34 -5.40
CA PHE A 50 -9.71 -9.73 -4.11
C PHE A 50 -8.71 -10.54 -3.30
N LEU A 51 -8.48 -10.12 -2.07
CA LEU A 51 -7.60 -10.83 -1.15
C LEU A 51 -8.23 -12.15 -0.66
N PRO A 52 -7.41 -13.16 -0.34
CA PRO A 52 -7.89 -14.43 0.21
C PRO A 52 -8.78 -14.24 1.45
N ARG A 53 -9.77 -15.13 1.61
CA ARG A 53 -10.66 -15.10 2.79
C ARG A 53 -9.93 -15.51 4.07
N LYS A 54 -8.99 -16.46 3.96
CA LYS A 54 -8.21 -16.93 5.11
C LYS A 54 -7.22 -15.86 5.57
N LYS A 55 -7.32 -15.47 6.83
CA LYS A 55 -6.52 -14.39 7.43
C LYS A 55 -5.01 -14.61 7.22
N LYS A 56 -4.51 -15.84 7.44
CA LYS A 56 -3.09 -16.16 7.30
C LYS A 56 -2.56 -15.94 5.88
N GLU A 57 -3.33 -16.34 4.87
CA GLU A 57 -2.95 -16.18 3.45
C GLU A 57 -3.00 -14.69 3.05
N ARG A 58 -4.06 -13.99 3.47
CA ARG A 58 -4.23 -12.55 3.25
C ARG A 58 -3.08 -11.75 3.87
N ARG A 59 -2.74 -12.03 5.12
CA ARG A 59 -1.64 -11.37 5.83
C ARG A 59 -0.30 -11.56 5.11
N LYS A 60 0.00 -12.77 4.65
CA LYS A 60 1.22 -13.05 3.89
C LYS A 60 1.33 -12.19 2.63
N ILE A 61 0.23 -12.04 1.89
CA ILE A 61 0.19 -11.18 0.70
C ILE A 61 0.38 -9.71 1.08
N LEU A 62 -0.32 -9.23 2.12
CA LEU A 62 -0.18 -7.86 2.58
C LEU A 62 1.25 -7.55 3.03
N GLU A 63 1.88 -8.43 3.81
CA GLU A 63 3.28 -8.29 4.22
C GLU A 63 4.24 -8.24 3.03
N GLN A 64 3.98 -9.01 1.98
CA GLN A 64 4.81 -9.01 0.77
C GLN A 64 4.71 -7.71 -0.03
N PHE A 65 3.53 -7.13 -0.14
CA PHE A 65 3.27 -6.05 -1.09
C PHE A 65 3.20 -4.64 -0.47
N LEU A 66 2.90 -4.51 0.83
CA LEU A 66 2.79 -3.19 1.49
C LEU A 66 4.13 -2.45 1.62
N HIS A 67 5.25 -3.14 1.45
CA HIS A 67 6.61 -2.56 1.45
C HIS A 67 7.09 -2.11 0.07
N LEU A 68 6.28 -2.33 -0.97
CA LEU A 68 6.64 -1.89 -2.30
C LEU A 68 6.42 -0.37 -2.44
N PRO A 69 7.25 0.31 -3.25
CA PRO A 69 7.08 1.73 -3.53
C PRO A 69 5.91 2.03 -4.49
N SER A 70 5.35 1.00 -5.11
CA SER A 70 4.19 1.12 -6.01
C SER A 70 2.89 1.30 -5.25
N THR A 71 1.96 2.09 -5.80
CA THR A 71 0.60 2.20 -5.29
C THR A 71 -0.08 0.83 -5.34
N LEU A 72 -0.70 0.41 -4.23
CA LEU A 72 -1.37 -0.88 -4.13
C LEU A 72 -2.87 -0.71 -4.30
N VAL A 73 -3.48 -1.53 -5.15
CA VAL A 73 -4.92 -1.51 -5.40
C VAL A 73 -5.53 -2.85 -5.05
N ILE A 74 -6.58 -2.82 -4.23
CA ILE A 74 -7.26 -4.00 -3.70
C ILE A 74 -8.76 -3.86 -3.94
N TYR A 75 -9.41 -4.88 -4.49
CA TYR A 75 -10.86 -5.03 -4.43
C TYR A 75 -11.23 -5.71 -3.13
N GLU A 76 -12.21 -5.17 -2.43
CA GLU A 76 -12.60 -5.75 -1.14
C GLU A 76 -14.11 -5.85 -0.98
N SER A 77 -14.52 -6.85 -0.23
CA SER A 77 -15.91 -7.01 0.18
C SER A 77 -16.27 -5.95 1.25
N PRO A 78 -17.47 -5.35 1.17
CA PRO A 78 -17.92 -4.37 2.17
C PRO A 78 -17.96 -4.94 3.58
N HIS A 79 -18.15 -6.26 3.73
CA HIS A 79 -18.16 -6.93 5.04
C HIS A 79 -16.76 -7.15 5.62
N ARG A 80 -15.71 -7.05 4.82
CA ARG A 80 -14.33 -7.32 5.25
C ARG A 80 -13.45 -6.07 5.26
N VAL A 81 -13.90 -4.98 4.67
CA VAL A 81 -13.08 -3.79 4.47
C VAL A 81 -12.47 -3.27 5.77
N VAL A 82 -13.23 -3.23 6.86
CA VAL A 82 -12.74 -2.79 8.18
C VAL A 82 -11.63 -3.72 8.66
N SER A 83 -11.87 -5.03 8.70
CA SER A 83 -10.86 -6.00 9.15
C SER A 83 -9.62 -6.02 8.26
N THR A 84 -9.77 -5.78 6.96
CA THR A 84 -8.62 -5.66 6.03
C THR A 84 -7.82 -4.39 6.30
N LEU A 85 -8.46 -3.26 6.59
CA LEU A 85 -7.77 -2.02 6.98
C LEU A 85 -7.06 -2.16 8.33
N GLU A 86 -7.63 -2.90 9.29
CA GLU A 86 -6.97 -3.22 10.56
C GLU A 86 -5.66 -3.98 10.32
N GLU A 87 -5.69 -5.03 9.49
CA GLU A 87 -4.49 -5.80 9.15
C GLU A 87 -3.44 -4.95 8.42
N ILE A 88 -3.88 -4.08 7.49
CA ILE A 88 -2.98 -3.15 6.80
C ILE A 88 -2.36 -2.17 7.81
N LYS A 89 -3.12 -1.67 8.78
CA LYS A 89 -2.64 -0.78 9.84
C LYS A 89 -1.60 -1.44 10.73
N GLU A 90 -1.80 -2.72 11.08
CA GLU A 90 -0.81 -3.49 11.84
C GLU A 90 0.54 -3.59 11.11
N ILE A 91 0.54 -3.69 9.78
CA ILE A 91 1.74 -3.90 8.96
C ILE A 91 2.37 -2.56 8.54
N ALA A 92 1.57 -1.63 8.04
CA ALA A 92 2.04 -0.40 7.39
C ALA A 92 1.96 0.86 8.29
N GLY A 93 1.34 0.74 9.47
CA GLY A 93 1.14 1.85 10.41
C GLY A 93 -0.06 2.73 10.08
N SER A 94 -0.49 3.54 11.07
CA SER A 94 -1.67 4.41 10.97
C SER A 94 -1.50 5.59 10.02
N GLU A 95 -0.27 6.02 9.78
CA GLU A 95 0.06 7.21 8.99
C GLU A 95 0.09 6.94 7.47
N ARG A 96 0.03 5.67 7.05
CA ARG A 96 -0.02 5.31 5.62
C ARG A 96 -1.25 5.92 4.97
N ARG A 97 -1.07 6.62 3.86
CA ARG A 97 -2.19 7.20 3.13
C ARG A 97 -2.99 6.13 2.40
N VAL A 98 -4.30 6.24 2.46
CA VAL A 98 -5.24 5.34 1.79
C VAL A 98 -6.40 6.13 1.19
N VAL A 99 -6.94 5.61 0.10
CA VAL A 99 -8.19 6.06 -0.47
C VAL A 99 -9.18 4.90 -0.43
N PHE A 100 -10.29 5.12 0.22
CA PHE A 100 -11.46 4.25 0.19
C PHE A 100 -12.41 4.74 -0.90
N LEU A 101 -12.75 3.87 -1.83
CA LEU A 101 -13.70 4.15 -2.89
C LEU A 101 -14.82 3.12 -2.83
N ARG A 102 -16.04 3.60 -2.94
CA ARG A 102 -17.22 2.75 -2.92
C ARG A 102 -18.16 3.13 -4.06
N GLU A 103 -18.76 2.14 -4.73
CA GLU A 103 -19.74 2.32 -5.81
C GLU A 103 -19.25 3.29 -6.90
N LEU A 104 -17.99 3.14 -7.32
CA LEU A 104 -17.38 3.98 -8.36
C LEU A 104 -18.26 4.06 -9.62
N THR A 105 -18.43 5.26 -10.15
CA THR A 105 -19.24 5.58 -11.33
C THR A 105 -20.73 5.33 -11.18
N LYS A 106 -21.24 5.00 -9.98
CA LYS A 106 -22.65 4.80 -9.69
C LYS A 106 -23.25 5.98 -8.91
N ILE A 107 -24.56 6.04 -8.78
CA ILE A 107 -25.28 7.14 -8.10
C ILE A 107 -24.83 7.34 -6.65
N HIS A 108 -24.45 6.25 -5.97
CA HIS A 108 -24.00 6.30 -4.58
C HIS A 108 -22.47 6.25 -4.45
N GLN A 109 -21.77 6.80 -5.43
CA GLN A 109 -20.32 6.87 -5.39
C GLN A 109 -19.86 7.63 -4.14
N GLU A 110 -18.91 7.05 -3.46
CA GLU A 110 -18.24 7.64 -2.31
C GLU A 110 -16.73 7.53 -2.45
N LEU A 111 -16.04 8.58 -2.00
CA LEU A 111 -14.60 8.65 -2.01
C LEU A 111 -14.10 9.31 -0.73
N GLN A 112 -13.29 8.60 0.05
CA GLN A 112 -12.65 9.10 1.26
C GLN A 112 -11.13 8.96 1.13
N ARG A 113 -10.42 10.06 1.39
CA ARG A 113 -8.95 10.13 1.38
C ARG A 113 -8.45 10.53 2.75
N GLY A 114 -7.41 9.88 3.22
CA GLY A 114 -6.82 10.24 4.51
C GLY A 114 -5.71 9.28 4.93
N LYS A 115 -5.32 9.39 6.17
CA LYS A 115 -4.46 8.41 6.82
C LYS A 115 -5.28 7.16 7.14
N LEU A 116 -4.62 6.02 7.10
CA LEU A 116 -5.24 4.72 7.37
C LEU A 116 -5.98 4.68 8.72
N GLY A 117 -5.40 5.31 9.76
CA GLY A 117 -6.05 5.41 11.07
C GLY A 117 -7.37 6.17 11.02
N GLU A 118 -7.41 7.30 10.32
CA GLU A 118 -8.61 8.16 10.17
C GLU A 118 -9.71 7.46 9.37
N ILE A 119 -9.33 6.81 8.26
CA ILE A 119 -10.29 6.08 7.40
C ILE A 119 -10.84 4.86 8.13
N LEU A 120 -10.00 4.14 8.88
CA LEU A 120 -10.44 3.01 9.69
C LEU A 120 -11.44 3.44 10.77
N GLU A 121 -11.16 4.52 11.48
CA GLU A 121 -12.07 5.07 12.49
C GLU A 121 -13.42 5.46 11.86
N LEU A 122 -13.39 6.22 10.76
CA LEU A 122 -14.59 6.62 10.02
C LEU A 122 -15.45 5.43 9.60
N LEU A 123 -14.83 4.36 9.10
CA LEU A 123 -15.56 3.19 8.61
C LEU A 123 -16.05 2.28 9.75
N SER A 124 -15.31 2.21 10.86
CA SER A 124 -15.69 1.41 12.03
C SER A 124 -16.93 1.95 12.76
N GLN A 125 -17.22 3.24 12.63
CA GLN A 125 -18.42 3.86 13.19
C GLN A 125 -19.70 3.57 12.39
N ARG A 126 -19.58 2.97 11.20
CA ARG A 126 -20.73 2.67 10.34
C ARG A 126 -21.38 1.36 10.75
N GLU A 127 -22.65 1.37 10.94
CA GLU A 127 -23.45 0.17 11.21
C GLU A 127 -23.29 -0.86 10.09
N ARG A 128 -23.26 -0.41 8.85
CA ARG A 128 -23.11 -1.28 7.67
C ARG A 128 -22.49 -0.54 6.48
N ILE A 129 -21.53 -1.20 5.83
CA ILE A 129 -21.00 -0.80 4.52
C ILE A 129 -21.65 -1.70 3.46
N LYS A 130 -22.11 -1.11 2.35
CA LYS A 130 -22.75 -1.83 1.23
C LYS A 130 -22.09 -1.41 -0.07
N GLY A 131 -22.21 -2.27 -1.10
CA GLY A 131 -21.74 -1.99 -2.45
C GLY A 131 -20.31 -2.49 -2.71
N GLU A 132 -19.77 -2.14 -3.86
CA GLU A 132 -18.43 -2.52 -4.29
C GLU A 132 -17.39 -1.58 -3.69
N VAL A 133 -16.32 -2.13 -3.14
CA VAL A 133 -15.27 -1.37 -2.46
C VAL A 133 -13.93 -1.58 -3.14
N ILE A 134 -13.21 -0.48 -3.32
CA ILE A 134 -11.81 -0.48 -3.75
C ILE A 134 -10.99 0.28 -2.71
N LEU A 135 -9.88 -0.31 -2.32
CA LEU A 135 -8.86 0.34 -1.50
C LEU A 135 -7.66 0.66 -2.37
N VAL A 136 -7.20 1.90 -2.32
CA VAL A 136 -5.94 2.31 -2.94
C VAL A 136 -5.02 2.78 -1.83
N ILE A 137 -3.87 2.10 -1.69
CA ILE A 137 -2.91 2.35 -0.62
C ILE A 137 -1.67 2.97 -1.25
N GLU A 138 -1.22 4.10 -0.70
CA GLU A 138 0.02 4.74 -1.15
C GLU A 138 1.19 3.78 -0.98
N GLY A 139 2.04 3.65 -2.00
CA GLY A 139 3.25 2.85 -1.92
C GLY A 139 4.15 3.28 -0.75
N GLU A 140 4.98 2.38 -0.28
CA GLU A 140 5.95 2.76 0.75
C GLU A 140 6.88 3.83 0.15
N LYS A 141 6.88 5.00 0.74
CA LYS A 141 7.89 5.99 0.39
C LYS A 141 9.22 5.35 0.78
N LYS A 142 10.05 5.00 -0.20
CA LYS A 142 11.46 4.75 0.10
C LYS A 142 11.90 5.96 0.89
N GLY A 143 12.04 5.80 2.20
CA GLY A 143 12.70 6.83 3.00
C GLY A 143 13.98 7.14 2.24
N LYS A 144 14.37 8.41 2.14
CA LYS A 144 15.60 8.81 1.47
C LYS A 144 16.67 7.77 1.79
N GLU A 145 17.35 7.26 0.77
CA GLU A 145 18.51 6.40 1.00
C GLU A 145 19.38 7.12 2.04
N ILE A 146 19.89 6.38 2.99
CA ILE A 146 20.74 6.99 4.01
C ILE A 146 21.98 7.47 3.25
N PRO A 147 22.18 8.79 3.11
CA PRO A 147 23.35 9.27 2.43
C PRO A 147 24.60 8.88 3.23
N PRO A 148 25.73 8.60 2.58
CA PRO A 148 26.98 8.25 3.28
C PRO A 148 27.37 9.25 4.37
N GLU A 149 27.02 10.52 4.18
CA GLU A 149 27.24 11.59 5.13
C GLU A 149 26.44 11.42 6.43
N ALA A 150 25.27 10.79 6.37
CA ALA A 150 24.46 10.51 7.56
C ALA A 150 25.08 9.38 8.40
N GLU A 151 25.67 8.36 7.76
CA GLU A 151 26.43 7.33 8.45
C GLU A 151 27.68 7.93 9.15
N LYS A 152 28.37 8.78 8.42
CA LYS A 152 29.54 9.49 8.95
C LYS A 152 29.19 10.42 10.10
N LEU A 153 28.04 11.10 10.05
CA LEU A 153 27.55 11.92 11.15
C LEU A 153 27.27 11.06 12.40
N LEU A 154 26.62 9.90 12.24
CA LEU A 154 26.38 8.98 13.35
C LEU A 154 27.67 8.53 14.03
N GLU A 155 28.73 8.24 13.26
CA GLU A 155 30.05 7.88 13.79
C GLU A 155 30.67 9.04 14.60
N VAL A 156 30.63 10.26 14.04
CA VAL A 156 31.17 11.46 14.71
C VAL A 156 30.42 11.73 16.01
N LEU A 157 29.10 11.71 16.02
CA LEU A 157 28.29 11.93 17.21
C LEU A 157 28.51 10.85 18.28
N SER A 158 28.76 9.61 17.88
CA SER A 158 29.14 8.52 18.79
C SER A 158 30.46 8.77 19.47
N GLN A 159 31.47 9.27 18.75
CA GLN A 159 32.79 9.61 19.28
C GLN A 159 32.74 10.80 20.26
N GLN A 160 31.73 11.66 20.10
CA GLN A 160 31.49 12.78 21.01
C GLN A 160 30.71 12.40 22.27
N GLY A 161 30.34 11.13 22.42
CA GLY A 161 29.70 10.60 23.64
C GLY A 161 28.20 10.86 23.74
N LEU A 162 27.52 11.21 22.62
CA LEU A 162 26.07 11.33 22.61
C LEU A 162 25.41 9.96 22.78
N SER A 163 24.25 9.96 23.42
CA SER A 163 23.44 8.74 23.54
C SER A 163 22.93 8.28 22.17
N PRO A 164 22.72 6.98 21.97
CA PRO A 164 22.17 6.47 20.72
C PRO A 164 20.86 7.14 20.29
N GLN A 165 20.06 7.60 21.25
CA GLN A 165 18.79 8.26 21.00
C GLN A 165 18.99 9.68 20.46
N GLU A 166 19.88 10.45 21.05
CA GLU A 166 20.25 11.81 20.60
C GLU A 166 20.90 11.78 19.21
N MET A 167 21.82 10.85 18.97
CA MET A 167 22.45 10.67 17.66
C MET A 167 21.45 10.42 16.54
N LEU A 168 20.50 9.50 16.78
CA LEU A 168 19.44 9.17 15.82
C LEU A 168 18.50 10.35 15.59
N GLU A 169 18.23 11.14 16.63
CA GLU A 169 17.39 12.33 16.56
C GLU A 169 18.02 13.39 15.67
N VAL A 170 19.22 13.81 16.00
CA VAL A 170 19.98 14.82 15.24
C VAL A 170 20.17 14.40 13.78
N THR A 171 20.60 13.16 13.54
CA THR A 171 20.84 12.67 12.17
C THR A 171 19.53 12.58 11.38
N SER A 172 18.44 12.16 12.02
CA SER A 172 17.11 12.11 11.42
C SER A 172 16.61 13.48 10.96
N GLU A 173 16.82 14.52 11.78
CA GLU A 173 16.44 15.90 11.46
C GLU A 173 17.28 16.47 10.32
N VAL A 174 18.61 16.34 10.40
CA VAL A 174 19.54 16.89 9.41
C VAL A 174 19.31 16.31 8.02
N PHE A 175 19.15 15.00 7.91
CA PHE A 175 19.02 14.32 6.60
C PHE A 175 17.59 13.98 6.22
N SER A 176 16.59 14.23 7.05
CA SER A 176 15.19 13.85 6.86
C SER A 176 15.05 12.34 6.55
N VAL A 177 15.78 11.51 7.29
CA VAL A 177 15.78 10.04 7.19
C VAL A 177 15.13 9.46 8.45
N SER A 178 14.36 8.38 8.32
CA SER A 178 13.65 7.80 9.47
C SER A 178 14.62 7.25 10.52
N LYS A 179 14.34 7.50 11.81
CA LYS A 179 15.13 6.99 12.96
C LYS A 179 15.29 5.47 12.93
N ASN A 180 14.28 4.74 12.45
CA ASN A 180 14.33 3.27 12.35
C ASN A 180 15.37 2.79 11.34
N LYS A 181 15.44 3.43 10.16
CA LYS A 181 16.47 3.12 9.15
C LYS A 181 17.87 3.43 9.66
N LEU A 182 18.07 4.58 10.27
CA LEU A 182 19.34 4.96 10.87
C LEU A 182 19.79 3.96 11.95
N LYS A 183 18.83 3.47 12.76
CA LYS A 183 19.08 2.46 13.79
C LYS A 183 19.51 1.11 13.21
N GLU A 184 18.95 0.70 12.07
CA GLU A 184 19.36 -0.53 11.39
C GLU A 184 20.78 -0.46 10.85
N VAL A 185 21.14 0.66 10.22
CA VAL A 185 22.49 0.87 9.68
C VAL A 185 23.50 0.97 10.83
N TRP A 186 23.20 1.73 11.87
CA TRP A 186 24.06 1.85 13.06
C TRP A 186 24.33 0.49 13.72
N ARG A 187 23.33 -0.41 13.78
CA ARG A 187 23.51 -1.76 14.30
C ARG A 187 24.40 -2.65 13.41
N LYS A 188 24.31 -2.49 12.10
CA LYS A 188 25.14 -3.25 11.13
C LYS A 188 26.59 -2.77 11.07
N GLY A 189 26.84 -1.51 11.38
CA GLY A 189 28.18 -0.89 11.34
C GLY A 189 28.99 -1.05 12.64
N LYS A 190 28.41 -1.59 13.74
CA LYS A 190 29.19 -1.87 14.94
C LYS A 190 30.02 -3.16 14.73
N PRO A 191 31.38 -3.07 14.78
CA PRO A 191 32.19 -4.28 14.89
C PRO A 191 31.82 -5.02 16.17
N SER A 192 31.73 -6.33 16.08
CA SER A 192 31.51 -7.26 17.22
C SER A 192 32.65 -7.19 18.22
#